data_ee79f0036d408a660859149c6d9f148f
#
_entry.id   ee79f0036d408a660859149c6d9f148f
#
_cell.length_a   1.000
_cell.length_b   1.000
_cell.length_c   1.000
_cell.angle_alpha   90.00
_cell.angle_beta   90.00
_cell.angle_gamma   90.00
#
_symmetry.space_group_name_H-M   'P 1'
#
loop_
_entity.id
_entity.type
_entity.pdbx_description
1 polymer ?
#
loop_
_entity_poly.entity_id
_entity_poly.type
_entity_poly.pdbx_seq_one_letter_code
_entity_poly.pdbx_strand_id
1 'polypeptide(L)'
;MCGVIGVIDPQSSETRGAAAAAAFDTFRGLLALQHRGQDAAGILSYDTQTRMFMCEKDLGLVTNVFDQQKIEKLTGSMAIGHTRYATMGGDGRRDIQPMVTGVPFGLGMAHNGNILNYPELADALSTEYNRQLLTANDLEVMINYFADFLMNGKTVADTETFSFGNIKSATEKMFGVLTGGYAVVALLAGQGMVAFRDPKGIRPLVLGMRETDDGRKAWCIASESIAVNYLGYAYQRDIAAGEVVFIDMDGNLQSAMATKEKQKAPCMFEWVYFSGAESTIDHQPVYGARLRLGERLAARTRAAIEAQEISPDVVMPVPDTSRPAAIAAAEALNLPYREGLIKNRYVARSFILSGQDKREWAVELKLSPVPGEIEGKNILLIDDSIVRGTTSKRIISLLRKYGAKEITLAITCPPHRHACFYGIDFPDPADLVAHGKTVEQIAETLGVNKVIYLDEQDLREAIGLTQLCMACINGKYPTATKDAEEFSQARKRLRAAG
;
A
#
# COMPACT_ATOMS: atom_id res chain seq x y z
N MET A 1 3.32 -0.14 3.57
CA MET A 1 1.91 -0.07 3.11
C MET A 1 1.37 -1.46 2.93
N CYS A 2 0.10 -1.67 3.26
CA CYS A 2 -0.53 -2.98 3.21
C CYS A 2 -1.26 -3.22 1.88
N GLY A 3 -1.57 -4.48 1.57
CA GLY A 3 -2.51 -4.85 0.53
C GLY A 3 -3.78 -5.43 1.16
N VAL A 4 -4.94 -5.00 0.68
CA VAL A 4 -6.23 -5.56 1.06
C VAL A 4 -6.96 -6.10 -0.15
N ILE A 5 -7.73 -7.16 0.07
CA ILE A 5 -8.59 -7.76 -0.93
C ILE A 5 -9.85 -8.31 -0.27
N GLY A 6 -10.97 -8.24 -0.96
CA GLY A 6 -12.21 -8.91 -0.62
C GLY A 6 -12.80 -9.58 -1.86
N VAL A 7 -13.28 -10.79 -1.72
CA VAL A 7 -13.94 -11.57 -2.77
C VAL A 7 -15.27 -12.07 -2.26
N ILE A 8 -16.32 -11.88 -3.05
CA ILE A 8 -17.62 -12.52 -2.86
C ILE A 8 -18.02 -13.23 -4.16
N ASP A 9 -18.26 -14.53 -4.04
CA ASP A 9 -18.65 -15.39 -5.14
C ASP A 9 -19.86 -16.24 -4.72
N PRO A 10 -21.07 -15.82 -5.08
CA PRO A 10 -22.30 -16.49 -4.70
C PRO A 10 -22.37 -17.97 -5.11
N GLN A 11 -21.70 -18.37 -6.20
CA GLN A 11 -21.70 -19.74 -6.70
C GLN A 11 -20.86 -20.67 -5.81
N SER A 12 -19.83 -20.17 -5.14
CA SER A 12 -18.89 -21.00 -4.35
C SER A 12 -19.55 -21.65 -3.12
N SER A 13 -20.73 -21.19 -2.69
CA SER A 13 -21.49 -21.79 -1.60
C SER A 13 -22.04 -23.19 -1.92
N GLU A 14 -22.15 -23.55 -3.19
CA GLU A 14 -22.79 -24.79 -3.67
C GLU A 14 -21.80 -25.92 -3.97
N THR A 15 -20.52 -25.61 -4.15
CA THR A 15 -19.48 -26.59 -4.50
C THR A 15 -18.75 -27.11 -3.25
N ARG A 16 -19.21 -28.24 -2.68
CA ARG A 16 -18.44 -28.99 -1.69
C ARG A 16 -17.26 -29.71 -2.39
N GLY A 17 -16.01 -29.36 -2.01
CA GLY A 17 -14.83 -30.15 -2.38
C GLY A 17 -13.74 -29.45 -3.18
N ALA A 18 -14.00 -28.31 -3.82
CA ALA A 18 -12.93 -27.38 -4.23
C ALA A 18 -12.72 -26.39 -3.07
N ALA A 19 -11.49 -25.99 -2.82
CA ALA A 19 -11.21 -24.84 -1.95
C ALA A 19 -12.21 -23.73 -2.33
N ALA A 20 -12.99 -23.23 -1.33
CA ALA A 20 -14.05 -22.28 -1.61
C ALA A 20 -13.51 -21.17 -2.54
N ALA A 21 -14.13 -20.94 -3.70
CA ALA A 21 -13.56 -20.08 -4.73
C ALA A 21 -13.16 -18.71 -4.17
N ALA A 22 -13.96 -18.16 -3.24
CA ALA A 22 -13.69 -16.87 -2.61
C ALA A 22 -12.36 -16.85 -1.82
N ALA A 23 -12.08 -17.87 -0.99
CA ALA A 23 -10.83 -17.92 -0.21
C ALA A 23 -9.62 -18.20 -1.11
N PHE A 24 -9.77 -19.07 -2.11
CA PHE A 24 -8.70 -19.37 -3.06
C PHE A 24 -8.38 -18.16 -3.96
N ASP A 25 -9.40 -17.46 -4.45
CA ASP A 25 -9.18 -16.20 -5.18
C ASP A 25 -8.55 -15.13 -4.27
N THR A 26 -8.97 -15.04 -3.00
CA THR A 26 -8.34 -14.15 -2.03
C THR A 26 -6.86 -14.47 -1.85
N PHE A 27 -6.49 -15.75 -1.69
CA PHE A 27 -5.09 -16.19 -1.63
C PHE A 27 -4.31 -15.79 -2.88
N ARG A 28 -4.82 -16.07 -4.08
CA ARG A 28 -4.18 -15.70 -5.35
C ARG A 28 -4.04 -14.17 -5.48
N GLY A 29 -5.06 -13.43 -5.09
CA GLY A 29 -5.03 -11.97 -5.11
C GLY A 29 -4.01 -11.38 -4.13
N LEU A 30 -3.83 -11.99 -2.95
CA LEU A 30 -2.77 -11.61 -2.01
C LEU A 30 -1.37 -11.87 -2.60
N LEU A 31 -1.17 -12.92 -3.40
CA LEU A 31 0.09 -13.13 -4.13
C LEU A 31 0.37 -11.99 -5.10
N ALA A 32 -0.64 -11.53 -5.84
CA ALA A 32 -0.51 -10.37 -6.72
C ALA A 32 -0.24 -9.06 -5.95
N LEU A 33 -0.66 -8.97 -4.70
CA LEU A 33 -0.44 -7.82 -3.80
C LEU A 33 0.77 -7.98 -2.87
N GLN A 34 1.58 -9.04 -3.00
CA GLN A 34 2.69 -9.34 -2.09
C GLN A 34 3.73 -8.20 -1.99
N HIS A 35 3.90 -7.42 -3.06
CA HIS A 35 4.81 -6.27 -3.07
C HIS A 35 4.40 -5.18 -2.07
N ARG A 36 3.12 -5.10 -1.67
CA ARG A 36 2.60 -4.14 -0.70
C ARG A 36 2.92 -4.49 0.75
N GLY A 37 3.03 -5.79 1.09
CA GLY A 37 3.32 -6.23 2.45
C GLY A 37 4.00 -7.60 2.48
N GLN A 38 5.05 -7.75 3.30
CA GLN A 38 5.88 -8.96 3.35
C GLN A 38 6.09 -9.47 4.78
N ASP A 39 5.54 -8.78 5.79
CA ASP A 39 5.79 -9.09 7.21
C ASP A 39 4.81 -10.15 7.74
N ALA A 40 3.57 -10.13 7.26
CA ALA A 40 2.53 -11.09 7.61
C ALA A 40 1.46 -11.18 6.53
N ALA A 41 0.68 -12.24 6.54
CA ALA A 41 -0.50 -12.42 5.70
C ALA A 41 -1.64 -13.06 6.49
N GLY A 42 -2.89 -12.75 6.11
CA GLY A 42 -4.07 -13.34 6.71
C GLY A 42 -5.26 -13.36 5.75
N ILE A 43 -6.09 -14.39 5.89
CA ILE A 43 -7.37 -14.54 5.20
C ILE A 43 -8.44 -14.88 6.22
N LEU A 44 -9.59 -14.25 6.07
CA LEU A 44 -10.81 -14.51 6.81
C LEU A 44 -11.92 -14.84 5.82
N SER A 45 -12.59 -15.96 5.98
CA SER A 45 -13.80 -16.32 5.24
C SER A 45 -15.00 -16.48 6.19
N TYR A 46 -16.20 -16.45 5.62
CA TYR A 46 -17.43 -16.72 6.36
C TYR A 46 -18.21 -17.84 5.68
N ASP A 47 -18.49 -18.89 6.45
CA ASP A 47 -19.27 -20.04 6.02
C ASP A 47 -20.71 -19.89 6.47
N THR A 48 -21.63 -19.80 5.51
CA THR A 48 -23.09 -19.66 5.75
C THR A 48 -23.74 -20.91 6.28
N GLN A 49 -23.17 -22.11 6.06
CA GLN A 49 -23.72 -23.37 6.56
C GLN A 49 -23.44 -23.55 8.05
N THR A 50 -22.19 -23.30 8.45
CA THR A 50 -21.79 -23.38 9.86
C THR A 50 -22.07 -22.10 10.64
N ARG A 51 -22.32 -20.98 9.93
CA ARG A 51 -22.44 -19.62 10.47
C ARG A 51 -21.20 -19.17 11.24
N MET A 52 -20.02 -19.57 10.79
CA MET A 52 -18.77 -19.28 11.45
C MET A 52 -17.78 -18.54 10.54
N PHE A 53 -16.98 -17.70 11.16
CA PHE A 53 -15.77 -17.18 10.53
C PHE A 53 -14.64 -18.19 10.63
N MET A 54 -13.94 -18.42 9.52
CA MET A 54 -12.72 -19.18 9.42
C MET A 54 -11.56 -18.22 9.18
N CYS A 55 -10.51 -18.27 10.00
CA CYS A 55 -9.39 -17.34 9.94
C CYS A 55 -8.06 -18.08 9.98
N GLU A 56 -7.24 -17.87 8.97
CA GLU A 56 -5.84 -18.33 8.93
C GLU A 56 -4.94 -17.12 8.72
N LYS A 57 -3.98 -16.89 9.60
CA LYS A 57 -3.02 -15.78 9.52
C LYS A 57 -1.74 -16.08 10.29
N ASP A 58 -0.61 -15.63 9.73
CA ASP A 58 0.70 -15.75 10.39
C ASP A 58 1.71 -14.73 9.84
N LEU A 59 2.88 -14.71 10.46
CA LEU A 59 4.04 -13.93 10.00
C LEU A 59 4.65 -14.57 8.75
N GLY A 60 5.10 -13.74 7.81
CA GLY A 60 5.79 -14.16 6.60
C GLY A 60 5.05 -13.81 5.31
N LEU A 61 5.62 -14.29 4.20
CA LEU A 61 5.03 -14.14 2.88
C LEU A 61 3.77 -14.99 2.74
N VAL A 62 2.89 -14.62 1.81
CA VAL A 62 1.65 -15.36 1.52
C VAL A 62 1.93 -16.86 1.29
N THR A 63 2.96 -17.18 0.50
CA THR A 63 3.37 -18.57 0.23
C THR A 63 3.93 -19.31 1.43
N ASN A 64 4.38 -18.61 2.46
CA ASN A 64 4.89 -19.23 3.69
C ASN A 64 3.77 -19.43 4.74
N VAL A 65 2.77 -18.55 4.69
CA VAL A 65 1.63 -18.59 5.63
C VAL A 65 0.61 -19.63 5.21
N PHE A 66 0.31 -19.73 3.91
CA PHE A 66 -0.75 -20.58 3.38
C PHE A 66 -0.19 -21.77 2.63
N ASP A 67 -0.71 -22.92 2.97
CA ASP A 67 -0.61 -24.20 2.25
C ASP A 67 -2.00 -24.68 1.82
N GLN A 68 -2.07 -25.79 1.10
CA GLN A 68 -3.32 -26.37 0.63
C GLN A 68 -4.28 -26.66 1.79
N GLN A 69 -3.79 -27.23 2.89
CA GLN A 69 -4.64 -27.63 4.03
C GLN A 69 -5.28 -26.43 4.73
N LYS A 70 -4.55 -25.30 4.83
CA LYS A 70 -5.08 -24.06 5.41
C LYS A 70 -6.12 -23.41 4.50
N ILE A 71 -5.87 -23.42 3.18
CA ILE A 71 -6.85 -22.87 2.22
C ILE A 71 -8.15 -23.70 2.22
N GLU A 72 -8.05 -25.02 2.29
CA GLU A 72 -9.23 -25.90 2.33
C GLU A 72 -10.10 -25.71 3.58
N LYS A 73 -9.54 -25.20 4.68
CA LYS A 73 -10.32 -24.85 5.89
C LYS A 73 -11.10 -23.53 5.76
N LEU A 74 -10.71 -22.67 4.83
CA LEU A 74 -11.34 -21.37 4.62
C LEU A 74 -12.55 -21.54 3.70
N THR A 75 -13.65 -22.10 4.23
CA THR A 75 -14.89 -22.36 3.51
C THR A 75 -15.76 -21.08 3.37
N GLY A 76 -16.77 -21.12 2.50
CA GLY A 76 -17.75 -20.06 2.32
C GLY A 76 -17.61 -19.27 1.02
N SER A 77 -18.63 -18.45 0.74
CA SER A 77 -18.76 -17.70 -0.51
C SER A 77 -18.17 -16.29 -0.46
N MET A 78 -17.67 -15.86 0.68
CA MET A 78 -17.00 -14.58 0.82
C MET A 78 -15.74 -14.68 1.69
N ALA A 79 -14.71 -13.94 1.29
CA ALA A 79 -13.45 -13.87 2.02
C ALA A 79 -12.82 -12.50 1.90
N ILE A 80 -12.07 -12.08 2.94
CA ILE A 80 -11.19 -10.91 2.91
C ILE A 80 -9.77 -11.33 3.25
N GLY A 81 -8.79 -10.63 2.66
CA GLY A 81 -7.39 -10.91 2.88
C GLY A 81 -6.56 -9.64 3.06
N HIS A 82 -5.41 -9.84 3.70
CA HIS A 82 -4.48 -8.77 4.04
C HIS A 82 -3.03 -9.23 3.88
N THR A 83 -2.17 -8.40 3.25
CA THR A 83 -0.71 -8.49 3.35
C THR A 83 -0.19 -7.32 4.16
N ARG A 84 0.55 -7.61 5.23
CA ARG A 84 0.99 -6.60 6.19
C ARG A 84 2.36 -6.04 5.86
N TYR A 85 2.46 -4.72 5.93
CA TYR A 85 3.67 -3.98 6.15
C TYR A 85 3.50 -3.21 7.46
N ALA A 86 4.23 -3.59 8.50
CA ALA A 86 4.00 -3.10 9.86
C ALA A 86 4.26 -1.58 9.96
N THR A 87 3.20 -0.80 10.11
CA THR A 87 3.25 0.66 10.34
C THR A 87 2.73 1.03 11.71
N MET A 88 1.69 0.36 12.20
CA MET A 88 1.13 0.45 13.56
C MET A 88 1.09 -0.93 14.20
N GLY A 89 1.10 -0.98 15.54
CA GLY A 89 1.19 -2.23 16.30
C GLY A 89 2.61 -2.77 16.40
N GLY A 90 2.78 -3.84 17.17
CA GLY A 90 4.03 -4.57 17.30
C GLY A 90 4.27 -5.55 16.15
N ASP A 91 5.42 -6.21 16.16
CA ASP A 91 5.74 -7.26 15.18
C ASP A 91 5.07 -8.61 15.51
N GLY A 92 4.19 -8.62 16.54
CA GLY A 92 3.54 -9.82 17.04
C GLY A 92 2.37 -10.31 16.20
N ARG A 93 2.04 -11.61 16.38
CA ARG A 93 0.91 -12.28 15.71
C ARG A 93 -0.45 -11.67 16.02
N ARG A 94 -0.60 -10.99 17.18
CA ARG A 94 -1.87 -10.38 17.61
C ARG A 94 -2.32 -9.25 16.68
N ASP A 95 -1.37 -8.51 16.11
CA ASP A 95 -1.63 -7.35 15.25
C ASP A 95 -1.86 -7.72 13.77
N ILE A 96 -1.87 -9.03 13.42
CA ILE A 96 -2.10 -9.46 12.05
C ILE A 96 -3.58 -9.33 11.70
N GLN A 97 -3.85 -8.73 10.55
CA GLN A 97 -5.18 -8.63 9.97
C GLN A 97 -5.48 -9.84 9.03
N PRO A 98 -6.76 -10.17 8.79
CA PRO A 98 -8.00 -9.54 9.27
C PRO A 98 -8.26 -9.73 10.76
N MET A 99 -9.12 -8.82 11.31
CA MET A 99 -9.62 -8.91 12.68
C MET A 99 -11.13 -9.20 12.69
N VAL A 100 -11.61 -9.79 13.77
CA VAL A 100 -13.02 -10.22 13.91
C VAL A 100 -13.56 -9.76 15.25
N THR A 101 -14.81 -9.30 15.24
CA THR A 101 -15.65 -9.14 16.44
C THR A 101 -16.97 -9.89 16.28
N GLY A 102 -17.49 -10.45 17.36
CA GLY A 102 -18.81 -11.11 17.36
C GLY A 102 -20.00 -10.16 17.34
N VAL A 103 -19.77 -8.85 17.49
CA VAL A 103 -20.82 -7.81 17.62
C VAL A 103 -20.72 -6.85 16.44
N PRO A 104 -21.87 -6.43 15.85
CA PRO A 104 -23.18 -7.10 15.86
C PRO A 104 -23.18 -8.22 14.81
N PHE A 105 -23.80 -9.36 15.11
CA PHE A 105 -23.96 -10.53 14.22
C PHE A 105 -22.66 -11.17 13.67
N GLY A 106 -21.47 -10.64 14.02
CA GLY A 106 -20.19 -11.00 13.47
C GLY A 106 -19.74 -10.04 12.35
N LEU A 107 -18.57 -9.45 12.58
CA LEU A 107 -17.93 -8.49 11.68
C LEU A 107 -16.46 -8.85 11.54
N GLY A 108 -16.00 -9.07 10.32
CA GLY A 108 -14.58 -9.21 10.00
C GLY A 108 -14.09 -8.01 9.20
N MET A 109 -12.86 -7.52 9.44
CA MET A 109 -12.35 -6.32 8.77
C MET A 109 -10.87 -6.40 8.49
N ALA A 110 -10.45 -5.80 7.38
CA ALA A 110 -9.06 -5.52 7.04
C ALA A 110 -8.93 -4.12 6.43
N HIS A 111 -7.80 -3.45 6.66
CA HIS A 111 -7.57 -2.12 6.11
C HIS A 111 -6.13 -1.90 5.65
N ASN A 112 -5.96 -0.95 4.76
CA ASN A 112 -4.67 -0.36 4.37
C ASN A 112 -4.68 1.11 4.72
N GLY A 113 -3.76 1.54 5.56
CA GLY A 113 -3.63 2.93 5.96
C GLY A 113 -3.25 3.12 7.42
N ASN A 114 -3.50 4.30 7.96
CA ASN A 114 -3.32 4.62 9.39
C ASN A 114 -4.40 5.60 9.85
N ILE A 115 -4.77 5.48 11.13
CA ILE A 115 -5.65 6.39 11.87
C ILE A 115 -4.80 7.27 12.79
N LEU A 116 -4.76 8.57 12.53
CA LEU A 116 -3.91 9.51 13.26
C LEU A 116 -4.36 9.73 14.70
N ASN A 117 -5.67 9.84 14.89
CA ASN A 117 -6.26 10.01 16.22
C ASN A 117 -6.51 8.67 16.94
N TYR A 118 -5.74 7.61 16.57
CA TYR A 118 -5.79 6.30 17.23
C TYR A 118 -5.67 6.39 18.77
N PRO A 119 -4.71 7.15 19.36
CA PRO A 119 -4.57 7.19 20.81
C PRO A 119 -5.83 7.73 21.53
N GLU A 120 -6.41 8.83 21.04
CA GLU A 120 -7.65 9.42 21.55
C GLU A 120 -8.81 8.41 21.48
N LEU A 121 -8.98 7.77 20.32
CA LEU A 121 -10.07 6.81 20.09
C LEU A 121 -9.91 5.53 20.92
N ALA A 122 -8.69 5.06 21.11
CA ALA A 122 -8.37 3.89 21.93
C ALA A 122 -8.69 4.17 23.41
N ASP A 123 -8.34 5.37 23.91
CA ASP A 123 -8.67 5.79 25.26
C ASP A 123 -10.20 5.89 25.46
N ALA A 124 -10.92 6.52 24.53
CA ALA A 124 -12.38 6.63 24.58
C ALA A 124 -13.06 5.25 24.57
N LEU A 125 -12.58 4.27 23.78
CA LEU A 125 -13.11 2.90 23.84
C LEU A 125 -12.97 2.28 25.22
N SER A 126 -11.86 2.51 25.91
CA SER A 126 -11.62 2.00 27.26
C SER A 126 -12.46 2.71 28.31
N THR A 127 -12.50 4.04 28.28
CA THR A 127 -13.09 4.88 29.36
C THR A 127 -14.59 5.11 29.22
N GLU A 128 -15.08 5.31 27.98
CA GLU A 128 -16.48 5.65 27.72
C GLU A 128 -17.31 4.44 27.31
N TYR A 129 -16.71 3.49 26.56
CA TYR A 129 -17.43 2.31 26.02
C TYR A 129 -17.16 1.04 26.82
N ASN A 130 -16.28 1.07 27.85
CA ASN A 130 -15.85 -0.09 28.64
C ASN A 130 -15.36 -1.26 27.77
N ARG A 131 -14.62 -0.96 26.70
CA ARG A 131 -14.04 -1.94 25.79
C ARG A 131 -12.54 -2.00 25.95
N GLN A 132 -12.02 -3.16 26.33
CA GLN A 132 -10.60 -3.42 26.40
C GLN A 132 -10.06 -3.82 25.02
N LEU A 133 -9.08 -3.08 24.52
CA LEU A 133 -8.35 -3.47 23.29
C LEU A 133 -7.43 -4.66 23.58
N LEU A 134 -7.38 -5.59 22.63
CA LEU A 134 -6.57 -6.81 22.70
C LEU A 134 -5.27 -6.70 21.93
N THR A 135 -5.17 -5.70 21.04
CA THR A 135 -4.03 -5.46 20.17
C THR A 135 -3.62 -3.98 20.19
N ALA A 136 -2.51 -3.67 19.59
CA ALA A 136 -2.06 -2.29 19.37
C ALA A 136 -2.29 -1.81 17.92
N ASN A 137 -3.12 -2.53 17.15
CA ASN A 137 -3.42 -2.21 15.77
C ASN A 137 -4.62 -1.25 15.69
N ASP A 138 -4.50 -0.19 14.92
CA ASP A 138 -5.55 0.82 14.72
C ASP A 138 -6.84 0.25 14.08
N LEU A 139 -6.75 -0.90 13.40
CA LEU A 139 -7.94 -1.61 12.92
C LEU A 139 -8.87 -2.06 14.05
N GLU A 140 -8.34 -2.42 15.21
CA GLU A 140 -9.19 -2.85 16.34
C GLU A 140 -10.08 -1.71 16.85
N VAL A 141 -9.55 -0.50 16.86
CA VAL A 141 -10.35 0.70 17.14
C VAL A 141 -11.42 0.89 16.07
N MET A 142 -11.03 0.81 14.80
CA MET A 142 -11.94 1.00 13.67
C MET A 142 -13.10 -0.01 13.68
N ILE A 143 -12.84 -1.30 13.89
CA ILE A 143 -13.87 -2.36 13.87
C ILE A 143 -14.85 -2.19 15.03
N ASN A 144 -14.37 -1.76 16.21
CA ASN A 144 -15.22 -1.48 17.36
C ASN A 144 -16.17 -0.31 17.12
N TYR A 145 -15.66 0.83 16.62
CA TYR A 145 -16.52 1.97 16.29
C TYR A 145 -17.52 1.65 15.19
N PHE A 146 -17.09 0.92 14.16
CA PHE A 146 -18.01 0.54 13.07
C PHE A 146 -19.12 -0.37 13.56
N ALA A 147 -18.82 -1.33 14.43
CA ALA A 147 -19.82 -2.19 15.08
C ALA A 147 -20.85 -1.38 15.87
N ASP A 148 -20.42 -0.39 16.67
CA ASP A 148 -21.31 0.48 17.42
C ASP A 148 -22.19 1.35 16.51
N PHE A 149 -21.61 1.91 15.46
CA PHE A 149 -22.33 2.76 14.53
C PHE A 149 -23.36 1.98 13.70
N LEU A 150 -23.09 0.70 13.39
CA LEU A 150 -24.07 -0.17 12.76
C LEU A 150 -25.30 -0.40 13.66
N MET A 151 -25.08 -0.57 14.96
CA MET A 151 -26.16 -0.73 15.94
C MET A 151 -26.96 0.57 16.16
N ASN A 152 -26.34 1.73 16.04
CA ASN A 152 -26.99 3.03 16.17
C ASN A 152 -27.96 3.15 17.38
N GLY A 153 -27.56 2.60 18.53
CA GLY A 153 -28.36 2.57 19.75
C GLY A 153 -29.49 1.54 19.79
N LYS A 154 -29.63 0.70 18.75
CA LYS A 154 -30.56 -0.44 18.73
C LYS A 154 -29.99 -1.62 19.51
N THR A 155 -30.88 -2.46 20.06
CA THR A 155 -30.49 -3.75 20.61
C THR A 155 -30.41 -4.80 19.48
N VAL A 156 -29.65 -5.89 19.70
CA VAL A 156 -29.58 -7.01 18.73
C VAL A 156 -30.98 -7.60 18.47
N ALA A 157 -31.86 -7.59 19.47
CA ALA A 157 -33.25 -8.06 19.34
C ALA A 157 -34.10 -7.23 18.36
N ASP A 158 -33.72 -5.97 18.12
CA ASP A 158 -34.47 -5.06 17.24
C ASP A 158 -34.01 -5.09 15.78
N THR A 159 -32.99 -5.93 15.46
CA THR A 159 -32.34 -5.88 14.15
C THR A 159 -31.99 -7.29 13.68
N GLU A 160 -32.67 -7.82 12.68
CA GLU A 160 -32.33 -9.11 12.06
C GLU A 160 -31.22 -8.95 11.00
N THR A 161 -31.23 -7.83 10.26
CA THR A 161 -30.28 -7.52 9.19
C THR A 161 -30.01 -6.02 9.12
N PHE A 162 -28.86 -5.63 8.52
CA PHE A 162 -28.58 -4.23 8.21
C PHE A 162 -29.02 -3.90 6.79
N SER A 163 -29.82 -2.85 6.63
CA SER A 163 -30.04 -2.25 5.33
C SER A 163 -28.80 -1.51 4.84
N PHE A 164 -28.69 -1.29 3.54
CA PHE A 164 -27.64 -0.42 2.99
C PHE A 164 -27.65 0.98 3.62
N GLY A 165 -28.83 1.50 3.97
CA GLY A 165 -28.96 2.77 4.70
C GLY A 165 -28.28 2.78 6.07
N ASN A 166 -28.34 1.66 6.80
CA ASN A 166 -27.63 1.52 8.09
C ASN A 166 -26.12 1.51 7.88
N ILE A 167 -25.62 0.74 6.88
CA ILE A 167 -24.20 0.66 6.53
C ILE A 167 -23.67 2.03 6.10
N LYS A 168 -24.40 2.74 5.24
CA LYS A 168 -24.07 4.10 4.81
C LYS A 168 -23.97 5.06 6.00
N SER A 169 -24.98 5.05 6.89
CA SER A 169 -25.00 5.91 8.08
C SER A 169 -23.86 5.60 9.04
N ALA A 170 -23.54 4.31 9.25
CA ALA A 170 -22.38 3.91 10.06
C ALA A 170 -21.08 4.43 9.44
N THR A 171 -20.91 4.32 8.11
CA THR A 171 -19.74 4.83 7.40
C THR A 171 -19.63 6.36 7.47
N GLU A 172 -20.76 7.09 7.36
CA GLU A 172 -20.79 8.56 7.56
C GLU A 172 -20.28 8.96 8.94
N LYS A 173 -20.69 8.23 9.98
CA LYS A 173 -20.21 8.45 11.36
C LYS A 173 -18.72 8.11 11.47
N MET A 174 -18.25 7.02 10.88
CA MET A 174 -16.83 6.68 10.82
C MET A 174 -16.01 7.83 10.23
N PHE A 175 -16.45 8.40 9.12
CA PHE A 175 -15.78 9.54 8.48
C PHE A 175 -15.77 10.81 9.31
N GLY A 176 -16.74 10.97 10.23
CA GLY A 176 -16.80 12.06 11.19
C GLY A 176 -15.86 11.90 12.38
N VAL A 177 -15.47 10.67 12.71
CA VAL A 177 -14.67 10.34 13.89
C VAL A 177 -13.20 10.07 13.53
N LEU A 178 -12.95 9.36 12.42
CA LEU A 178 -11.60 8.94 12.04
C LEU A 178 -10.84 10.06 11.32
N THR A 179 -9.65 10.37 11.80
CA THR A 179 -8.68 11.21 11.10
C THR A 179 -7.55 10.34 10.55
N GLY A 180 -7.33 10.35 9.23
CA GLY A 180 -6.29 9.53 8.62
C GLY A 180 -6.50 9.29 7.14
N GLY A 181 -5.76 8.31 6.61
CA GLY A 181 -5.91 7.81 5.25
C GLY A 181 -6.06 6.30 5.28
N TYR A 182 -7.17 5.78 4.74
CA TYR A 182 -7.49 4.36 4.85
C TYR A 182 -8.40 3.86 3.72
N ALA A 183 -8.22 2.58 3.37
CA ALA A 183 -9.11 1.81 2.52
C ALA A 183 -9.46 0.51 3.25
N VAL A 184 -10.74 0.17 3.32
CA VAL A 184 -11.30 -0.87 4.17
C VAL A 184 -12.07 -1.88 3.34
N VAL A 185 -11.91 -3.17 3.68
CA VAL A 185 -12.80 -4.26 3.28
C VAL A 185 -13.30 -4.98 4.54
N ALA A 186 -14.59 -5.30 4.58
CA ALA A 186 -15.20 -5.94 5.73
C ALA A 186 -16.26 -6.97 5.33
N LEU A 187 -16.44 -8.01 6.14
CA LEU A 187 -17.49 -9.01 6.02
C LEU A 187 -18.51 -8.81 7.13
N LEU A 188 -19.78 -8.72 6.76
CA LEU A 188 -20.92 -8.83 7.67
C LEU A 188 -21.47 -10.26 7.60
N ALA A 189 -21.41 -10.99 8.70
CA ALA A 189 -21.79 -12.39 8.77
C ALA A 189 -23.21 -12.65 8.23
N GLY A 190 -23.32 -13.47 7.19
CA GLY A 190 -24.60 -13.83 6.58
C GLY A 190 -25.29 -12.71 5.78
N GLN A 191 -24.63 -11.55 5.58
CA GLN A 191 -25.25 -10.41 4.91
C GLN A 191 -24.47 -9.97 3.65
N GLY A 192 -23.13 -9.98 3.68
CA GLY A 192 -22.34 -9.60 2.53
C GLY A 192 -21.02 -8.92 2.88
N MET A 193 -20.48 -8.21 1.90
CA MET A 193 -19.20 -7.51 1.97
C MET A 193 -19.40 -5.99 1.89
N VAL A 194 -18.74 -5.27 2.79
CA VAL A 194 -18.68 -3.80 2.80
C VAL A 194 -17.28 -3.35 2.44
N ALA A 195 -17.17 -2.29 1.65
CA ALA A 195 -15.91 -1.62 1.44
C ALA A 195 -16.10 -0.11 1.42
N PHE A 196 -15.11 0.62 1.92
CA PHE A 196 -15.11 2.08 1.86
C PHE A 196 -13.70 2.65 1.81
N ARG A 197 -13.59 3.83 1.21
CA ARG A 197 -12.35 4.57 1.05
C ARG A 197 -12.43 5.88 1.81
N ASP A 198 -11.35 6.32 2.46
CA ASP A 198 -11.33 7.56 3.23
C ASP A 198 -11.86 8.77 2.44
N PRO A 199 -12.37 9.83 3.13
CA PRO A 199 -12.99 10.97 2.47
C PRO A 199 -12.10 11.74 1.48
N LYS A 200 -10.76 11.64 1.63
CA LYS A 200 -9.79 12.25 0.73
C LYS A 200 -9.30 11.29 -0.34
N GLY A 201 -9.60 9.99 -0.21
CA GLY A 201 -9.13 8.94 -1.12
C GLY A 201 -7.61 8.77 -1.12
N ILE A 202 -6.99 8.91 0.05
CA ILE A 202 -5.52 8.81 0.17
C ILE A 202 -5.03 7.42 -0.20
N ARG A 203 -5.76 6.37 0.25
CA ARG A 203 -5.44 4.99 -0.09
C ARG A 203 -6.30 4.49 -1.25
N PRO A 204 -5.71 3.73 -2.20
CA PRO A 204 -6.44 3.22 -3.35
C PRO A 204 -7.34 2.04 -2.96
N LEU A 205 -8.44 1.89 -3.68
CA LEU A 205 -9.33 0.74 -3.64
C LEU A 205 -10.09 0.63 -4.96
N VAL A 206 -10.09 -0.55 -5.56
CA VAL A 206 -10.69 -0.82 -6.87
C VAL A 206 -11.71 -1.92 -6.80
N LEU A 207 -12.65 -1.93 -7.75
CA LEU A 207 -13.74 -2.88 -7.88
C LEU A 207 -13.64 -3.62 -9.21
N GLY A 208 -13.73 -4.95 -9.16
CA GLY A 208 -13.84 -5.82 -10.32
C GLY A 208 -15.01 -6.77 -10.23
N MET A 209 -15.50 -7.23 -11.38
CA MET A 209 -16.64 -8.12 -11.51
C MET A 209 -16.37 -9.21 -12.56
N ARG A 210 -16.89 -10.41 -12.31
CA ARG A 210 -17.06 -11.46 -13.32
C ARG A 210 -18.46 -12.07 -13.20
N GLU A 211 -18.99 -12.54 -14.31
CA GLU A 211 -20.20 -13.38 -14.31
C GLU A 211 -19.82 -14.81 -13.90
N THR A 212 -20.67 -15.42 -13.09
CA THR A 212 -20.57 -16.83 -12.72
C THR A 212 -21.31 -17.69 -13.74
N ASP A 213 -21.06 -19.01 -13.76
CA ASP A 213 -21.66 -19.92 -14.73
C ASP A 213 -23.21 -19.97 -14.66
N ASP A 214 -23.77 -19.63 -13.50
CA ASP A 214 -25.21 -19.54 -13.26
C ASP A 214 -25.82 -18.15 -13.53
N GLY A 215 -25.01 -17.20 -14.05
CA GLY A 215 -25.43 -15.85 -14.41
C GLY A 215 -25.48 -14.84 -13.26
N ARG A 216 -25.08 -15.24 -12.03
CA ARG A 216 -24.89 -14.30 -10.92
C ARG A 216 -23.58 -13.51 -11.09
N LYS A 217 -23.35 -12.52 -10.25
CA LYS A 217 -22.15 -11.69 -10.27
C LYS A 217 -21.26 -12.00 -9.09
N ALA A 218 -20.02 -12.37 -9.37
CA ALA A 218 -18.94 -12.43 -8.40
C ALA A 218 -18.14 -11.11 -8.43
N TRP A 219 -17.72 -10.64 -7.25
CA TRP A 219 -17.04 -9.37 -7.10
C TRP A 219 -15.69 -9.51 -6.39
N CYS A 220 -14.73 -8.71 -6.84
CA CYS A 220 -13.44 -8.56 -6.21
C CYS A 220 -13.19 -7.09 -5.90
N ILE A 221 -12.86 -6.76 -4.65
CA ILE A 221 -12.41 -5.44 -4.21
C ILE A 221 -10.95 -5.58 -3.77
N ALA A 222 -10.07 -4.73 -4.28
CA ALA A 222 -8.64 -4.85 -3.97
C ALA A 222 -7.95 -3.48 -3.89
N SER A 223 -6.80 -3.43 -3.24
CA SER A 223 -5.95 -2.23 -3.23
C SER A 223 -5.51 -1.78 -4.62
N GLU A 224 -5.36 -2.73 -5.57
CA GLU A 224 -4.85 -2.47 -6.91
C GLU A 224 -5.56 -3.32 -7.97
N SER A 225 -5.67 -2.77 -9.19
CA SER A 225 -6.29 -3.47 -10.32
C SER A 225 -5.49 -4.69 -10.79
N ILE A 226 -4.19 -4.79 -10.51
CA ILE A 226 -3.40 -6.00 -10.82
C ILE A 226 -4.02 -7.25 -10.19
N ALA A 227 -4.49 -7.18 -8.93
CA ALA A 227 -5.13 -8.31 -8.27
C ALA A 227 -6.44 -8.71 -8.95
N VAL A 228 -7.27 -7.72 -9.30
CA VAL A 228 -8.54 -7.90 -10.03
C VAL A 228 -8.30 -8.59 -11.37
N ASN A 229 -7.38 -8.06 -12.18
CA ASN A 229 -7.04 -8.59 -13.49
C ASN A 229 -6.41 -9.99 -13.42
N TYR A 230 -5.50 -10.22 -12.46
CA TYR A 230 -4.84 -11.52 -12.25
C TYR A 230 -5.82 -12.64 -11.91
N LEU A 231 -6.92 -12.31 -11.23
CA LEU A 231 -7.97 -13.24 -10.88
C LEU A 231 -9.01 -13.47 -12.00
N GLY A 232 -8.90 -12.74 -13.11
CA GLY A 232 -9.85 -12.83 -14.24
C GLY A 232 -11.16 -12.07 -14.02
N TYR A 233 -11.19 -11.14 -13.04
CA TYR A 233 -12.29 -10.19 -12.92
C TYR A 233 -12.06 -9.00 -13.86
N ALA A 234 -13.12 -8.53 -14.51
CA ALA A 234 -13.07 -7.31 -15.30
C ALA A 234 -13.05 -6.10 -14.34
N TYR A 235 -11.99 -5.28 -14.42
CA TYR A 235 -11.93 -4.00 -13.71
C TYR A 235 -13.13 -3.14 -14.09
N GLN A 236 -13.92 -2.72 -13.11
CA GLN A 236 -15.11 -1.88 -13.32
C GLN A 236 -14.75 -0.42 -13.11
N ARG A 237 -14.20 -0.10 -11.96
CA ARG A 237 -13.85 1.27 -11.56
C ARG A 237 -13.05 1.31 -10.25
N ASP A 238 -12.51 2.47 -9.95
CA ASP A 238 -12.07 2.79 -8.59
C ASP A 238 -13.29 3.01 -7.67
N ILE A 239 -13.15 2.66 -6.38
CA ILE A 239 -14.06 3.13 -5.33
C ILE A 239 -13.68 4.58 -5.04
N ALA A 240 -14.64 5.49 -5.15
CA ALA A 240 -14.37 6.91 -5.03
C ALA A 240 -13.97 7.31 -3.59
N ALA A 241 -13.27 8.44 -3.47
CA ALA A 241 -12.96 9.03 -2.16
C ALA A 241 -14.27 9.29 -1.38
N GLY A 242 -14.39 8.72 -0.18
CA GLY A 242 -15.58 8.83 0.66
C GLY A 242 -16.80 8.03 0.20
N GLU A 243 -16.63 7.08 -0.71
CA GLU A 243 -17.66 6.14 -1.13
C GLU A 243 -17.69 4.91 -0.21
N VAL A 244 -18.89 4.42 0.05
CA VAL A 244 -19.18 3.10 0.62
C VAL A 244 -19.87 2.22 -0.41
N VAL A 245 -19.41 0.97 -0.50
CA VAL A 245 -19.94 -0.09 -1.35
C VAL A 245 -20.40 -1.23 -0.46
N PHE A 246 -21.55 -1.81 -0.77
CA PHE A 246 -22.07 -3.02 -0.16
C PHE A 246 -22.44 -4.02 -1.25
N ILE A 247 -22.03 -5.25 -1.09
CA ILE A 247 -22.37 -6.37 -1.99
C ILE A 247 -23.01 -7.44 -1.12
N ASP A 248 -24.26 -7.75 -1.38
CA ASP A 248 -25.00 -8.77 -0.63
C ASP A 248 -24.58 -10.20 -1.03
N MET A 249 -25.13 -11.19 -0.33
CA MET A 249 -24.83 -12.60 -0.56
C MET A 249 -25.24 -13.12 -1.95
N ASP A 250 -26.15 -12.43 -2.63
CA ASP A 250 -26.62 -12.77 -3.98
C ASP A 250 -25.77 -12.08 -5.08
N GLY A 251 -24.81 -11.23 -4.71
CA GLY A 251 -23.96 -10.47 -5.62
C GLY A 251 -24.58 -9.16 -6.10
N ASN A 252 -25.64 -8.65 -5.45
CA ASN A 252 -26.19 -7.34 -5.77
C ASN A 252 -25.34 -6.24 -5.12
N LEU A 253 -24.92 -5.28 -5.94
CA LEU A 253 -24.07 -4.17 -5.51
C LEU A 253 -24.93 -2.92 -5.27
N GLN A 254 -24.71 -2.29 -4.11
CA GLN A 254 -25.21 -0.97 -3.76
C GLN A 254 -24.03 -0.08 -3.40
N SER A 255 -24.06 1.19 -3.79
CA SER A 255 -23.02 2.15 -3.42
C SER A 255 -23.56 3.56 -3.26
N ALA A 256 -22.91 4.34 -2.41
CA ALA A 256 -23.24 5.74 -2.19
C ALA A 256 -22.05 6.53 -1.65
N MET A 257 -22.08 7.84 -1.88
CA MET A 257 -21.18 8.74 -1.16
C MET A 257 -21.63 8.87 0.30
N ALA A 258 -20.70 8.63 1.22
CA ALA A 258 -20.86 8.76 2.66
C ALA A 258 -20.16 10.01 3.22
N THR A 259 -19.80 10.95 2.37
CA THR A 259 -19.19 12.24 2.75
C THR A 259 -19.63 13.36 1.81
N LYS A 260 -19.58 14.59 2.31
CA LYS A 260 -19.73 15.82 1.51
C LYS A 260 -18.38 16.41 1.08
N GLU A 261 -17.28 15.80 1.46
CA GLU A 261 -15.93 16.24 1.09
C GLU A 261 -15.74 16.16 -0.43
N LYS A 262 -15.25 17.24 -1.02
CA LYS A 262 -15.01 17.34 -2.46
C LYS A 262 -13.53 17.33 -2.83
N GLN A 263 -12.67 17.69 -1.87
CA GLN A 263 -11.24 17.79 -2.11
C GLN A 263 -10.60 16.41 -1.96
N LYS A 264 -10.11 15.87 -3.05
CA LYS A 264 -9.39 14.60 -3.09
C LYS A 264 -7.90 14.80 -2.82
N ALA A 265 -7.22 13.77 -2.34
CA ALA A 265 -5.79 13.79 -2.12
C ALA A 265 -5.20 12.36 -2.20
N PRO A 266 -5.33 11.64 -3.34
CA PRO A 266 -4.69 10.34 -3.50
C PRO A 266 -3.18 10.46 -3.33
N CYS A 267 -2.57 9.44 -2.73
CA CYS A 267 -1.14 9.47 -2.43
C CYS A 267 -0.30 9.35 -3.71
N MET A 268 0.52 10.36 -4.01
CA MET A 268 1.38 10.34 -5.19
C MET A 268 2.34 9.15 -5.23
N PHE A 269 2.73 8.64 -4.05
CA PHE A 269 3.72 7.58 -3.91
C PHE A 269 3.21 6.21 -4.40
N GLU A 270 1.90 6.08 -4.62
CA GLU A 270 1.33 4.92 -5.30
C GLU A 270 1.86 4.81 -6.74
N TRP A 271 1.87 5.91 -7.51
CA TRP A 271 2.42 5.90 -8.88
C TRP A 271 3.93 5.88 -8.91
N VAL A 272 4.58 6.57 -7.99
CA VAL A 272 6.05 6.66 -7.96
C VAL A 272 6.67 5.30 -7.62
N TYR A 273 6.16 4.63 -6.58
CA TYR A 273 6.85 3.48 -6.01
C TYR A 273 5.96 2.26 -5.72
N PHE A 274 4.88 2.43 -4.93
CA PHE A 274 4.22 1.30 -4.29
C PHE A 274 3.47 0.37 -5.22
N SER A 275 2.68 0.92 -6.13
CA SER A 275 1.78 0.09 -6.92
C SER A 275 2.53 -0.67 -8.00
N GLY A 276 2.02 -1.86 -8.32
CA GLY A 276 2.49 -2.62 -9.47
C GLY A 276 2.38 -1.79 -10.75
N ALA A 277 3.38 -1.90 -11.62
CA ALA A 277 3.41 -1.12 -12.86
C ALA A 277 2.19 -1.42 -13.76
N GLU A 278 1.64 -2.61 -13.64
CA GLU A 278 0.47 -3.09 -14.38
C GLU A 278 -0.85 -2.51 -13.87
N SER A 279 -0.83 -1.83 -12.73
CA SER A 279 -2.03 -1.29 -12.10
C SER A 279 -2.52 -0.01 -12.73
N THR A 280 -3.83 0.20 -12.66
CA THR A 280 -4.51 1.47 -12.90
C THR A 280 -5.16 1.90 -11.59
N ILE A 281 -4.94 3.15 -11.17
CA ILE A 281 -5.46 3.74 -9.93
C ILE A 281 -6.01 5.13 -10.26
N ASP A 282 -7.19 5.45 -9.76
CA ASP A 282 -7.89 6.72 -10.04
C ASP A 282 -7.85 7.07 -11.55
N HIS A 283 -8.12 6.05 -12.38
CA HIS A 283 -8.10 6.10 -13.86
C HIS A 283 -6.74 6.42 -14.49
N GLN A 284 -5.64 6.43 -13.72
CA GLN A 284 -4.29 6.69 -14.21
C GLN A 284 -3.44 5.41 -14.22
N PRO A 285 -3.01 4.93 -15.40
CA PRO A 285 -2.10 3.79 -15.49
C PRO A 285 -0.75 4.09 -14.84
N VAL A 286 -0.30 3.22 -13.92
CA VAL A 286 0.95 3.39 -13.18
C VAL A 286 2.16 3.34 -14.13
N TYR A 287 2.18 2.39 -15.08
CA TYR A 287 3.26 2.28 -16.05
C TYR A 287 3.42 3.54 -16.90
N GLY A 288 2.30 4.06 -17.43
CA GLY A 288 2.29 5.30 -18.22
C GLY A 288 2.75 6.52 -17.41
N ALA A 289 2.35 6.62 -16.14
CA ALA A 289 2.83 7.67 -15.25
C ALA A 289 4.35 7.58 -15.04
N ARG A 290 4.91 6.37 -14.84
CA ARG A 290 6.36 6.19 -14.69
C ARG A 290 7.15 6.50 -15.95
N LEU A 291 6.62 6.23 -17.15
CA LEU A 291 7.24 6.68 -18.40
C LEU A 291 7.30 8.20 -18.45
N ARG A 292 6.18 8.90 -18.22
CA ARG A 292 6.14 10.36 -18.20
C ARG A 292 7.04 10.99 -17.14
N LEU A 293 7.19 10.35 -15.96
CA LEU A 293 8.18 10.77 -14.95
C LEU A 293 9.61 10.72 -15.51
N GLY A 294 9.95 9.66 -16.27
CA GLY A 294 11.23 9.54 -16.96
C GLY A 294 11.46 10.62 -18.02
N GLU A 295 10.46 10.91 -18.84
CA GLU A 295 10.50 11.99 -19.86
C GLU A 295 10.75 13.36 -19.22
N ARG A 296 10.05 13.67 -18.12
CA ARG A 296 10.24 14.91 -17.37
C ARG A 296 11.65 14.99 -16.75
N LEU A 297 12.12 13.89 -16.19
CA LEU A 297 13.46 13.80 -15.62
C LEU A 297 14.53 14.00 -16.68
N ALA A 298 14.32 13.48 -17.91
CA ALA A 298 15.20 13.68 -19.03
C ALA A 298 15.29 15.18 -19.43
N ALA A 299 14.20 15.93 -19.40
CA ALA A 299 14.23 17.36 -19.70
C ALA A 299 15.13 18.13 -18.71
N ARG A 300 15.04 17.83 -17.41
CA ARG A 300 15.92 18.43 -16.40
C ARG A 300 17.37 17.98 -16.52
N THR A 301 17.58 16.72 -16.84
CA THR A 301 18.93 16.16 -17.06
C THR A 301 19.60 16.78 -18.29
N ARG A 302 18.84 17.02 -19.36
CA ARG A 302 19.32 17.69 -20.57
C ARG A 302 19.86 19.08 -20.29
N ALA A 303 19.18 19.87 -19.46
CA ALA A 303 19.66 21.19 -19.07
C ALA A 303 21.04 21.11 -18.38
N ALA A 304 21.27 20.11 -17.53
CA ALA A 304 22.58 19.90 -16.89
C ALA A 304 23.66 19.42 -17.89
N ILE A 305 23.29 18.64 -18.90
CA ILE A 305 24.19 18.21 -19.98
C ILE A 305 24.58 19.42 -20.84
N GLU A 306 23.63 20.24 -21.24
CA GLU A 306 23.86 21.45 -22.06
C GLU A 306 24.70 22.50 -21.31
N ALA A 307 24.53 22.59 -19.99
CA ALA A 307 25.38 23.41 -19.11
C ALA A 307 26.77 22.81 -18.86
N GLN A 308 27.08 21.65 -19.43
CA GLN A 308 28.35 20.92 -19.25
C GLN A 308 28.64 20.54 -17.77
N GLU A 309 27.62 20.43 -16.94
CA GLU A 309 27.74 20.04 -15.54
C GLU A 309 27.88 18.51 -15.38
N ILE A 310 27.34 17.76 -16.36
CA ILE A 310 27.42 16.30 -16.44
C ILE A 310 27.60 15.84 -17.89
N SER A 311 28.23 14.68 -18.07
CA SER A 311 28.40 14.04 -19.38
C SER A 311 28.21 12.52 -19.26
N PRO A 312 26.95 12.02 -19.14
CA PRO A 312 26.69 10.60 -18.94
C PRO A 312 26.92 9.80 -20.23
N ASP A 313 27.57 8.64 -20.10
CA ASP A 313 27.74 7.67 -21.18
C ASP A 313 26.56 6.71 -21.29
N VAL A 314 25.83 6.49 -20.20
CA VAL A 314 24.80 5.46 -20.08
C VAL A 314 23.73 5.84 -19.07
N VAL A 315 22.47 5.46 -19.35
CA VAL A 315 21.36 5.50 -18.39
C VAL A 315 21.20 4.13 -17.76
N MET A 316 21.11 4.09 -16.44
CA MET A 316 21.05 2.85 -15.67
C MET A 316 19.94 2.94 -14.61
N PRO A 317 19.00 1.96 -14.52
CA PRO A 317 17.98 1.95 -13.47
C PRO A 317 18.53 1.38 -12.17
N VAL A 318 17.96 1.83 -11.04
CA VAL A 318 17.93 1.05 -9.82
C VAL A 318 16.75 0.08 -9.91
N PRO A 319 16.99 -1.24 -10.00
CA PRO A 319 15.88 -2.19 -10.20
C PRO A 319 15.00 -2.34 -8.94
N ASP A 320 13.69 -2.57 -9.06
CA ASP A 320 12.94 -2.83 -10.31
C ASP A 320 12.08 -1.62 -10.73
N THR A 321 11.66 -0.77 -9.78
CA THR A 321 10.57 0.21 -9.90
C THR A 321 10.93 1.35 -10.87
N SER A 322 12.22 1.73 -10.94
CA SER A 322 12.66 2.83 -11.79
C SER A 322 12.89 2.46 -13.27
N ARG A 323 12.78 1.17 -13.65
CA ARG A 323 12.99 0.72 -15.03
C ARG A 323 12.18 1.48 -16.08
N PRO A 324 10.84 1.65 -15.94
CA PRO A 324 10.08 2.39 -16.94
C PRO A 324 10.55 3.83 -17.11
N ALA A 325 10.86 4.51 -16.01
CA ALA A 325 11.36 5.88 -16.04
C ALA A 325 12.76 5.96 -16.69
N ALA A 326 13.64 5.00 -16.40
CA ALA A 326 14.97 4.94 -16.98
C ALA A 326 14.95 4.66 -18.49
N ILE A 327 14.03 3.81 -18.96
CA ILE A 327 13.82 3.56 -20.39
C ILE A 327 13.39 4.86 -21.09
N ALA A 328 12.35 5.51 -20.60
CA ALA A 328 11.84 6.75 -21.18
C ALA A 328 12.88 7.89 -21.14
N ALA A 329 13.64 7.99 -20.06
CA ALA A 329 14.72 8.97 -19.95
C ALA A 329 15.87 8.69 -20.94
N ALA A 330 16.26 7.43 -21.13
CA ALA A 330 17.30 7.04 -22.08
C ALA A 330 16.89 7.38 -23.53
N GLU A 331 15.65 7.04 -23.90
CA GLU A 331 15.08 7.38 -25.20
C GLU A 331 15.05 8.90 -25.43
N ALA A 332 14.53 9.66 -24.47
CA ALA A 332 14.44 11.11 -24.56
C ALA A 332 15.80 11.82 -24.63
N LEU A 333 16.82 11.27 -23.97
CA LEU A 333 18.20 11.81 -23.98
C LEU A 333 19.04 11.29 -25.14
N ASN A 334 18.54 10.31 -25.89
CA ASN A 334 19.31 9.59 -26.91
C ASN A 334 20.61 8.98 -26.36
N LEU A 335 20.52 8.39 -25.17
CA LEU A 335 21.61 7.68 -24.46
C LEU A 335 21.34 6.19 -24.40
N PRO A 336 22.37 5.35 -24.39
CA PRO A 336 22.20 3.91 -24.20
C PRO A 336 21.55 3.60 -22.85
N TYR A 337 20.48 2.77 -22.84
CA TYR A 337 19.95 2.14 -21.65
C TYR A 337 20.73 0.85 -21.37
N ARG A 338 21.18 0.65 -20.13
CA ARG A 338 21.90 -0.57 -19.71
C ARG A 338 21.48 -0.99 -18.31
N GLU A 339 21.30 -2.29 -18.09
CA GLU A 339 21.08 -2.88 -16.78
C GLU A 339 22.43 -3.24 -16.12
N GLY A 340 23.06 -2.26 -15.48
CA GLY A 340 24.32 -2.48 -14.76
C GLY A 340 24.13 -3.11 -13.37
N LEU A 341 22.89 -3.19 -12.90
CA LEU A 341 22.51 -3.80 -11.62
C LEU A 341 21.37 -4.79 -11.86
N ILE A 342 21.59 -6.06 -11.55
CA ILE A 342 20.59 -7.13 -11.69
C ILE A 342 20.09 -7.53 -10.31
N LYS A 343 18.78 -7.50 -10.10
CA LYS A 343 18.17 -7.93 -8.84
C LYS A 343 18.11 -9.46 -8.76
N ASN A 344 18.67 -10.02 -7.69
CA ASN A 344 18.52 -11.44 -7.39
C ASN A 344 17.11 -11.72 -6.87
N ARG A 345 16.29 -12.40 -7.67
CA ARG A 345 14.89 -12.73 -7.38
C ARG A 345 14.73 -13.79 -6.28
N TYR A 346 15.77 -14.57 -6.00
CA TYR A 346 15.74 -15.67 -5.04
C TYR A 346 16.17 -15.28 -3.62
N VAL A 347 16.67 -14.06 -3.45
CA VAL A 347 17.01 -13.52 -2.13
C VAL A 347 15.81 -12.79 -1.55
N ALA A 348 15.06 -13.49 -0.69
CA ALA A 348 14.01 -12.87 0.12
C ALA A 348 14.60 -11.86 1.12
N ARG A 349 13.77 -10.98 1.71
CA ARG A 349 14.16 -10.18 2.88
C ARG A 349 14.58 -11.16 3.98
N SER A 350 15.89 -11.25 4.23
CA SER A 350 16.43 -12.18 5.22
C SER A 350 16.15 -11.67 6.63
N PHE A 351 15.21 -12.28 7.32
CA PHE A 351 14.97 -12.13 8.76
C PHE A 351 16.12 -12.72 9.63
N ILE A 352 17.09 -13.41 9.03
CA ILE A 352 18.06 -14.25 9.75
C ILE A 352 19.29 -13.48 10.22
N LEU A 353 19.48 -12.21 9.83
CA LEU A 353 20.72 -11.48 10.11
C LEU A 353 20.52 -10.32 11.08
N SER A 354 20.78 -10.53 12.36
CA SER A 354 20.94 -9.47 13.37
C SER A 354 22.40 -8.97 13.44
N GLY A 355 22.61 -7.65 13.38
CA GLY A 355 23.93 -7.00 13.47
C GLY A 355 24.20 -6.01 12.33
N GLN A 356 25.04 -5.00 12.60
CA GLN A 356 25.32 -3.89 11.69
C GLN A 356 26.06 -4.34 10.42
N ASP A 357 27.04 -5.26 10.56
CA ASP A 357 27.81 -5.81 9.44
C ASP A 357 26.95 -6.66 8.48
N LYS A 358 25.86 -7.22 8.99
CA LYS A 358 24.97 -8.10 8.23
C LYS A 358 23.98 -7.34 7.34
N ARG A 359 23.71 -6.07 7.64
CA ARG A 359 22.90 -5.21 6.77
C ARG A 359 23.68 -4.77 5.52
N GLU A 360 25.01 -4.72 5.58
CA GLU A 360 25.87 -4.41 4.43
C GLU A 360 25.83 -5.53 3.39
N TRP A 361 25.89 -6.77 3.80
CA TRP A 361 25.77 -7.93 2.92
C TRP A 361 24.40 -8.07 2.26
N ALA A 362 23.35 -7.57 2.90
CA ALA A 362 21.97 -7.72 2.38
C ALA A 362 21.70 -6.99 1.06
N VAL A 363 22.43 -5.92 0.72
CA VAL A 363 22.31 -5.24 -0.58
C VAL A 363 23.17 -5.94 -1.63
N GLU A 364 24.40 -6.34 -1.30
CA GLU A 364 25.28 -7.11 -2.21
C GLU A 364 24.65 -8.47 -2.59
N LEU A 365 23.91 -9.11 -1.66
CA LEU A 365 23.16 -10.33 -1.97
C LEU A 365 21.95 -10.09 -2.89
N LYS A 366 21.37 -8.88 -2.85
CA LYS A 366 20.17 -8.56 -3.62
C LYS A 366 20.43 -7.98 -4.99
N LEU A 367 21.58 -7.34 -5.18
CA LEU A 367 21.95 -6.67 -6.43
C LEU A 367 23.29 -7.19 -6.92
N SER A 368 23.28 -7.82 -8.08
CA SER A 368 24.48 -8.29 -8.77
C SER A 368 24.90 -7.25 -9.82
N PRO A 369 26.10 -6.64 -9.70
CA PRO A 369 26.59 -5.69 -10.69
C PRO A 369 27.05 -6.43 -11.97
N VAL A 370 26.97 -5.72 -13.09
CA VAL A 370 27.46 -6.16 -14.41
C VAL A 370 28.71 -5.35 -14.74
N PRO A 371 29.95 -5.84 -14.45
CA PRO A 371 31.16 -5.04 -14.51
C PRO A 371 31.40 -4.32 -15.84
N GLY A 372 31.20 -5.03 -16.98
CA GLY A 372 31.38 -4.46 -18.32
C GLY A 372 30.46 -3.28 -18.66
N GLU A 373 29.34 -3.14 -17.93
CA GLU A 373 28.43 -2.01 -18.11
C GLU A 373 28.71 -0.85 -17.14
N ILE A 374 29.63 -1.04 -16.16
CA ILE A 374 29.90 -0.06 -15.10
C ILE A 374 31.31 0.55 -15.27
N GLU A 375 32.32 -0.27 -15.52
CA GLU A 375 33.73 0.13 -15.49
C GLU A 375 34.04 1.28 -16.45
N GLY A 376 34.66 2.33 -15.94
CA GLY A 376 35.12 3.52 -16.69
C GLY A 376 34.00 4.44 -17.19
N LYS A 377 32.72 4.18 -16.88
CA LYS A 377 31.58 4.95 -17.41
C LYS A 377 31.13 6.06 -16.47
N ASN A 378 30.62 7.12 -17.07
CA ASN A 378 29.85 8.15 -16.42
C ASN A 378 28.38 7.71 -16.43
N ILE A 379 27.84 7.39 -15.28
CA ILE A 379 26.50 6.75 -15.13
C ILE A 379 25.46 7.78 -14.76
N LEU A 380 24.38 7.88 -15.53
CA LEU A 380 23.13 8.49 -15.12
C LEU A 380 22.29 7.41 -14.45
N LEU A 381 22.35 7.34 -13.13
CA LEU A 381 21.62 6.37 -12.31
C LEU A 381 20.23 6.91 -12.02
N ILE A 382 19.17 6.19 -12.45
CA ILE A 382 17.78 6.60 -12.22
C ILE A 382 17.16 5.78 -11.10
N ASP A 383 16.61 6.47 -10.10
CA ASP A 383 15.84 5.85 -9.03
C ASP A 383 14.47 6.54 -8.88
N ASP A 384 13.53 5.86 -8.25
CA ASP A 384 12.19 6.41 -8.02
C ASP A 384 12.17 7.45 -6.89
N SER A 385 12.84 7.19 -5.80
CA SER A 385 12.82 8.04 -4.60
C SER A 385 14.01 7.78 -3.68
N ILE A 386 14.40 8.78 -2.89
CA ILE A 386 15.36 8.65 -1.81
C ILE A 386 14.67 9.02 -0.49
N VAL A 387 14.58 8.06 0.43
CA VAL A 387 14.00 8.28 1.75
C VAL A 387 15.11 8.49 2.79
N ARG A 388 15.72 7.43 3.30
CA ARG A 388 16.83 7.49 4.29
C ARG A 388 18.21 7.60 3.66
N GLY A 389 18.34 7.30 2.38
CA GLY A 389 19.61 7.31 1.64
C GLY A 389 20.54 6.13 1.91
N THR A 390 20.24 5.25 2.86
CA THR A 390 21.08 4.09 3.19
C THR A 390 21.22 3.11 2.02
N THR A 391 20.13 2.81 1.32
CA THR A 391 20.14 1.94 0.14
C THR A 391 20.90 2.60 -1.00
N SER A 392 20.63 3.88 -1.28
CA SER A 392 21.28 4.63 -2.34
C SER A 392 22.79 4.71 -2.11
N LYS A 393 23.26 5.00 -0.88
CA LYS A 393 24.70 4.99 -0.52
C LYS A 393 25.38 3.65 -0.86
N ARG A 394 24.72 2.54 -0.53
CA ARG A 394 25.26 1.19 -0.80
C ARG A 394 25.34 0.88 -2.28
N ILE A 395 24.30 1.24 -3.04
CA ILE A 395 24.30 1.10 -4.50
C ILE A 395 25.41 1.92 -5.12
N ILE A 396 25.58 3.16 -4.69
CA ILE A 396 26.64 4.07 -5.16
C ILE A 396 28.02 3.50 -4.83
N SER A 397 28.22 3.03 -3.59
CA SER A 397 29.47 2.37 -3.17
C SER A 397 29.75 1.13 -4.00
N LEU A 398 28.74 0.33 -4.31
CA LEU A 398 28.87 -0.85 -5.16
C LEU A 398 29.31 -0.46 -6.59
N LEU A 399 28.65 0.54 -7.21
CA LEU A 399 29.04 1.03 -8.54
C LEU A 399 30.47 1.59 -8.56
N ARG A 400 30.89 2.33 -7.52
CA ARG A 400 32.25 2.83 -7.38
C ARG A 400 33.27 1.68 -7.25
N LYS A 401 32.96 0.64 -6.47
CA LYS A 401 33.79 -0.58 -6.31
C LYS A 401 34.05 -1.26 -7.65
N TYR A 402 33.06 -1.20 -8.57
CA TYR A 402 33.15 -1.76 -9.92
C TYR A 402 33.65 -0.76 -10.98
N GLY A 403 34.25 0.35 -10.57
CA GLY A 403 34.98 1.26 -11.45
C GLY A 403 34.13 2.32 -12.16
N ALA A 404 32.93 2.64 -11.65
CA ALA A 404 32.15 3.78 -12.17
C ALA A 404 32.99 5.07 -12.03
N LYS A 405 33.16 5.81 -13.13
CA LYS A 405 33.96 7.04 -13.18
C LYS A 405 33.24 8.21 -12.52
N GLU A 406 32.01 8.47 -12.98
CA GLU A 406 31.12 9.48 -12.41
C GLU A 406 29.73 8.89 -12.22
N ILE A 407 29.01 9.36 -11.20
CA ILE A 407 27.62 8.97 -10.94
C ILE A 407 26.80 10.23 -10.74
N THR A 408 25.86 10.46 -11.65
CA THR A 408 24.76 11.41 -11.49
C THR A 408 23.52 10.64 -11.10
N LEU A 409 22.95 10.96 -9.93
CA LEU A 409 21.73 10.31 -9.45
C LEU A 409 20.52 11.18 -9.81
N ALA A 410 19.61 10.62 -10.62
CA ALA A 410 18.40 11.31 -11.08
C ALA A 410 17.15 10.64 -10.53
N ILE A 411 16.28 11.40 -9.86
CA ILE A 411 15.18 10.90 -9.05
C ILE A 411 13.86 11.40 -9.58
N THR A 412 12.92 10.47 -9.82
CA THR A 412 11.60 10.78 -10.36
C THR A 412 10.62 11.37 -9.34
N CYS A 413 11.00 11.45 -8.08
CA CYS A 413 10.22 12.06 -7.01
C CYS A 413 10.98 13.26 -6.43
N PRO A 414 10.31 14.36 -6.05
CA PRO A 414 10.94 15.43 -5.27
C PRO A 414 11.48 14.93 -3.92
N PRO A 415 12.41 15.65 -3.28
CA PRO A 415 13.01 15.21 -2.02
C PRO A 415 11.98 15.09 -0.89
N HIS A 416 11.97 13.94 -0.20
CA HIS A 416 11.15 13.73 0.99
C HIS A 416 11.72 14.49 2.18
N ARG A 417 10.97 15.47 2.71
CA ARG A 417 11.41 16.36 3.79
C ARG A 417 10.58 16.26 5.07
N HIS A 418 9.39 15.66 4.97
CA HIS A 418 8.41 15.60 6.06
C HIS A 418 7.95 14.17 6.30
N ALA A 419 7.49 13.90 7.54
CA ALA A 419 6.95 12.59 7.91
C ALA A 419 5.71 12.21 7.08
N CYS A 420 5.46 10.91 6.98
CA CYS A 420 4.19 10.39 6.47
C CYS A 420 3.35 9.82 7.61
N PHE A 421 2.07 10.25 7.68
CA PHE A 421 1.12 9.77 8.69
C PHE A 421 0.09 8.79 8.12
N TYR A 422 0.07 8.56 6.80
CA TYR A 422 -0.98 7.82 6.10
C TYR A 422 -0.58 6.42 5.63
N GLY A 423 0.38 5.78 6.32
CA GLY A 423 0.72 4.37 6.08
C GLY A 423 2.06 4.12 5.37
N ILE A 424 2.89 5.16 5.11
CA ILE A 424 4.27 4.97 4.67
C ILE A 424 5.20 5.00 5.89
N ASP A 425 6.24 4.16 5.88
CA ASP A 425 7.12 3.99 7.03
C ASP A 425 8.30 4.98 7.06
N PHE A 426 8.00 6.26 7.18
CA PHE A 426 8.95 7.29 7.60
C PHE A 426 8.27 8.31 8.53
N PRO A 427 8.09 7.92 9.81
CA PRO A 427 7.37 8.73 10.78
C PRO A 427 8.19 9.88 11.36
N ASP A 428 9.53 9.86 11.21
CA ASP A 428 10.44 10.86 11.75
C ASP A 428 11.17 11.60 10.63
N PRO A 429 11.00 12.94 10.52
CA PRO A 429 11.75 13.73 9.55
C PRO A 429 13.28 13.61 9.69
N ALA A 430 13.78 13.40 10.91
CA ALA A 430 15.23 13.25 11.17
C ALA A 430 15.86 12.04 10.47
N ASP A 431 15.04 11.00 10.15
CA ASP A 431 15.49 9.84 9.39
C ASP A 431 15.63 10.13 7.87
N LEU A 432 15.09 11.24 7.38
CA LEU A 432 15.06 11.56 5.97
C LEU A 432 16.37 12.22 5.53
N VAL A 433 16.97 11.68 4.46
CA VAL A 433 18.26 12.22 3.95
C VAL A 433 18.16 13.68 3.52
N ALA A 434 16.97 14.13 3.07
CA ALA A 434 16.72 15.49 2.57
C ALA A 434 16.25 16.47 3.65
N HIS A 435 16.02 16.02 4.88
CA HIS A 435 15.58 16.90 5.96
C HIS A 435 16.63 17.94 6.30
N GLY A 436 16.29 19.24 6.20
CA GLY A 436 17.17 20.35 6.49
C GLY A 436 18.38 20.51 5.55
N LYS A 437 18.44 19.79 4.40
CA LYS A 437 19.59 19.82 3.48
C LYS A 437 19.25 20.40 2.12
N THR A 438 20.24 21.02 1.48
CA THR A 438 20.20 21.38 0.06
C THR A 438 20.45 20.13 -0.81
N VAL A 439 20.19 20.25 -2.12
CA VAL A 439 20.43 19.14 -3.07
C VAL A 439 21.92 18.80 -3.15
N GLU A 440 22.79 19.79 -3.07
CA GLU A 440 24.25 19.64 -3.07
C GLU A 440 24.70 18.86 -1.82
N GLN A 441 24.18 19.21 -0.64
CA GLN A 441 24.46 18.50 0.59
C GLN A 441 23.93 17.04 0.59
N ILE A 442 22.82 16.79 -0.14
CA ILE A 442 22.35 15.42 -0.36
C ILE A 442 23.32 14.66 -1.25
N ALA A 443 23.81 15.28 -2.35
CA ALA A 443 24.77 14.66 -3.24
C ALA A 443 26.07 14.28 -2.50
N GLU A 444 26.61 15.20 -1.69
CA GLU A 444 27.76 14.96 -0.82
C GLU A 444 27.51 13.82 0.18
N THR A 445 26.32 13.87 0.85
CA THR A 445 25.92 12.83 1.81
C THR A 445 25.85 11.44 1.17
N LEU A 446 25.45 11.34 -0.10
CA LEU A 446 25.31 10.08 -0.83
C LEU A 446 26.62 9.63 -1.52
N GLY A 447 27.59 10.54 -1.73
CA GLY A 447 28.85 10.27 -2.43
C GLY A 447 28.72 10.24 -3.96
N VAL A 448 27.79 11.04 -4.52
CA VAL A 448 27.59 11.19 -5.97
C VAL A 448 28.06 12.55 -6.45
N ASN A 449 28.35 12.64 -7.77
CA ASN A 449 28.79 13.89 -8.40
C ASN A 449 27.67 14.93 -8.44
N LYS A 450 26.42 14.49 -8.70
CA LYS A 450 25.25 15.36 -8.76
C LYS A 450 23.99 14.57 -8.44
N VAL A 451 22.98 15.27 -7.87
CA VAL A 451 21.61 14.77 -7.74
C VAL A 451 20.67 15.68 -8.52
N ILE A 452 19.78 15.08 -9.30
CA ILE A 452 18.74 15.79 -10.06
C ILE A 452 17.39 15.26 -9.58
N TYR A 453 16.49 16.16 -9.18
CA TYR A 453 15.13 15.80 -8.75
C TYR A 453 14.10 16.41 -9.71
N LEU A 454 12.95 15.73 -9.84
CA LEU A 454 11.73 16.39 -10.31
C LEU A 454 11.20 17.37 -9.26
N ASP A 455 10.36 18.32 -9.68
CA ASP A 455 9.59 19.16 -8.77
C ASP A 455 8.13 18.67 -8.64
N GLU A 456 7.34 19.37 -7.82
CA GLU A 456 5.94 19.02 -7.57
C GLU A 456 5.05 19.18 -8.81
N GLN A 457 5.36 20.12 -9.69
CA GLN A 457 4.59 20.35 -10.91
C GLN A 457 4.84 19.22 -11.91
N ASP A 458 6.10 18.86 -12.15
CA ASP A 458 6.47 17.74 -13.00
C ASP A 458 5.79 16.45 -12.55
N LEU A 459 5.75 16.21 -11.21
CA LEU A 459 5.14 15.03 -10.62
C LEU A 459 3.62 15.00 -10.90
N ARG A 460 2.91 16.12 -10.68
CA ARG A 460 1.46 16.21 -10.96
C ARG A 460 1.15 15.98 -12.43
N GLU A 461 1.90 16.63 -13.32
CA GLU A 461 1.70 16.52 -14.75
C GLU A 461 2.01 15.11 -15.27
N ALA A 462 3.06 14.46 -14.74
CA ALA A 462 3.40 13.08 -15.10
C ALA A 462 2.35 12.07 -14.62
N ILE A 463 1.82 12.24 -13.42
CA ILE A 463 0.74 11.37 -12.89
C ILE A 463 -0.58 11.67 -13.62
N GLY A 464 -0.82 12.92 -14.01
CA GLY A 464 -2.06 13.33 -14.68
C GLY A 464 -3.18 13.68 -13.70
N LEU A 465 -2.86 14.00 -12.44
CA LEU A 465 -3.79 14.41 -11.40
C LEU A 465 -3.37 15.74 -10.77
N THR A 466 -4.32 16.68 -10.68
CA THR A 466 -4.08 18.00 -10.08
C THR A 466 -4.08 17.98 -8.56
N GLN A 467 -4.89 17.10 -7.97
CA GLN A 467 -5.02 16.93 -6.52
C GLN A 467 -4.32 15.65 -6.09
N LEU A 468 -3.23 15.78 -5.34
CA LEU A 468 -2.43 14.66 -4.82
C LEU A 468 -2.02 14.96 -3.37
N CYS A 469 -1.96 13.92 -2.54
CA CYS A 469 -1.24 14.01 -1.28
C CYS A 469 0.26 13.97 -1.56
N MET A 470 0.92 15.09 -1.29
CA MET A 470 2.38 15.25 -1.36
C MET A 470 2.94 15.76 -0.03
N ALA A 471 2.26 15.45 1.08
CA ALA A 471 2.62 15.95 2.41
C ALA A 471 4.05 15.60 2.82
N CYS A 472 4.54 14.42 2.46
CA CYS A 472 5.93 14.02 2.71
C CYS A 472 6.98 14.86 1.96
N ILE A 473 6.57 15.61 0.92
CA ILE A 473 7.42 16.53 0.15
C ILE A 473 7.32 17.94 0.72
N ASN A 474 6.09 18.47 0.84
CA ASN A 474 5.84 19.89 1.07
C ASN A 474 5.23 20.25 2.45
N GLY A 475 4.97 19.26 3.30
CA GLY A 475 4.40 19.45 4.63
C GLY A 475 2.92 19.84 4.66
N LYS A 476 2.22 19.83 3.50
CA LYS A 476 0.79 20.15 3.42
C LYS A 476 -0.04 18.87 3.53
N TYR A 477 -0.50 18.60 4.73
CA TYR A 477 -1.30 17.40 5.01
C TYR A 477 -2.77 17.59 4.65
N PRO A 478 -3.43 16.61 3.99
CA PRO A 478 -4.84 16.71 3.59
C PRO A 478 -5.84 16.57 4.75
N THR A 479 -5.41 16.10 5.91
CA THR A 479 -6.22 16.00 7.15
C THR A 479 -5.61 16.84 8.26
N ALA A 480 -6.36 17.04 9.36
CA ALA A 480 -5.83 17.66 10.57
C ALA A 480 -4.63 16.85 11.11
N THR A 481 -3.62 17.55 11.62
CA THR A 481 -2.37 16.97 12.15
C THR A 481 -2.14 17.27 13.61
N LYS A 482 -3.16 17.74 14.35
CA LYS A 482 -3.07 18.02 15.79
C LYS A 482 -2.55 16.81 16.59
N ASP A 483 -2.91 15.61 16.15
CA ASP A 483 -2.59 14.34 16.81
C ASP A 483 -1.32 13.67 16.25
N ALA A 484 -0.64 14.31 15.28
CA ALA A 484 0.47 13.71 14.53
C ALA A 484 1.71 13.42 15.39
N GLU A 485 2.01 14.27 16.37
CA GLU A 485 3.12 14.07 17.30
C GLU A 485 2.83 12.90 18.25
N GLU A 486 1.63 12.86 18.82
CA GLU A 486 1.19 11.79 19.72
C GLU A 486 1.15 10.45 18.97
N PHE A 487 0.60 10.43 17.75
CA PHE A 487 0.63 9.29 16.85
C PHE A 487 2.06 8.79 16.59
N SER A 488 2.99 9.70 16.29
CA SER A 488 4.39 9.36 16.03
C SER A 488 5.07 8.80 17.28
N GLN A 489 4.78 9.35 18.45
CA GLN A 489 5.29 8.85 19.74
C GLN A 489 4.71 7.47 20.07
N ALA A 490 3.39 7.27 19.87
CA ALA A 490 2.74 5.99 20.07
C ALA A 490 3.38 4.91 19.18
N ARG A 491 3.60 5.20 17.89
CA ARG A 491 4.32 4.28 16.98
C ARG A 491 5.72 3.92 17.46
N LYS A 492 6.50 4.90 17.94
CA LYS A 492 7.83 4.65 18.48
C LYS A 492 7.79 3.74 19.70
N ARG A 493 6.84 4.00 20.64
CA ARG A 493 6.68 3.16 21.85
C ARG A 493 6.28 1.72 21.50
N LEU A 494 5.32 1.54 20.60
CA LEU A 494 4.84 0.22 20.19
C LEU A 494 5.95 -0.61 19.50
N ARG A 495 6.81 0.04 18.69
CA ARG A 495 7.96 -0.62 18.06
C ARG A 495 9.09 -0.98 19.03
N ALA A 496 9.23 -0.22 20.11
CA ALA A 496 10.25 -0.51 21.13
C ALA A 496 9.80 -1.63 22.10
N ALA A 497 8.51 -1.89 22.20
CA ALA A 497 7.92 -2.90 23.08
C ALA A 497 7.73 -4.28 22.42
N GLY A 498 7.87 -4.41 21.11
CA GLY A 498 7.81 -5.66 20.33
C GLY A 498 9.15 -6.06 19.79
#